data_10eb4866b14b14f3a51e0d3e5255fd91
#
_entry.id   10eb4866b14b14f3a51e0d3e5255fd91
#
_cell.length_a   1.000
_cell.length_b   1.000
_cell.length_c   1.000
_cell.angle_alpha   90.00
_cell.angle_beta   90.00
_cell.angle_gamma   90.00
#
_symmetry.space_group_name_H-M   'P 1'
#
loop_
_entity.id
_entity.type
_entity.pdbx_description
1 polymer ?
#
loop_
_entity_poly.entity_id
_entity_poly.type
_entity_poly.pdbx_seq_one_letter_code
_entity_poly.pdbx_strand_id
1 'polypeptide(L)'
;MITSLLVANRGEIACRVLRTCRDLGIATVAVYSDADADALHVREADSAVRLPGSAPADTYLRGELIVKAAQTAGADAVHPGYGFLSENADFARAVLDAGLVWIGPPPESIEAMASKTRAKELMGIASLDSVTEADLPVLVKAAAGGGGRGMRVVRELATLEGELVAARAEAASAFGDGEVFVEPYVEGGRHVEVQIMADAYDTVWALGTRDCTLQRRHQKVIEESPAPGLGDGLIEMLYAQAVRAARVTGYRGAGTVEFLVAGDKAHFLEMNTRLQVEHPVTEAVFGVDLVALQIRVAEGEALEGEPPTARGHAVEARLYAEDPAAAWAPQTGTLHRIDVPGVRLDTGYADGDTIGVHYDPMLAKAVAYAPTRAQAVRKLAGALERATVHGPVTNRELLVRSLRHPEFTEARMDTGFYDRYVAELAAAAPDPHAPLAAALADAHGRSRFGGWRNLASQPQIKRFRGEPDGTEHEVSYRYTRGGFTADGVRVVSVASDLVVLEVDGVRRQCTVTRYGGDRVYVGGVALTPLPLLPEPTARQEPGSLLAPMPGTVVRLAEGLAEGATVAAGQPLIWLEAMKMEHRISSPASGTLTALHAEPGRQVEVGALLAVVDVDVEAAVAAVQEEQSV
;
A
#
# COMPACT_ATOMS: atom_id res chain seq x y z
N MET A 1 29.06 -21.07 -5.64
CA MET A 1 28.79 -20.37 -4.35
C MET A 1 28.76 -18.88 -4.62
N ILE A 2 27.66 -18.22 -4.29
CA ILE A 2 27.48 -16.78 -4.50
C ILE A 2 28.20 -16.04 -3.38
N THR A 3 29.03 -15.07 -3.74
CA THR A 3 29.81 -14.26 -2.79
C THR A 3 29.36 -12.79 -2.76
N SER A 4 28.70 -12.33 -3.84
CA SER A 4 28.18 -10.97 -3.96
C SER A 4 26.86 -10.98 -4.74
N LEU A 5 25.84 -10.31 -4.20
CA LEU A 5 24.47 -10.32 -4.76
C LEU A 5 23.98 -8.89 -4.96
N LEU A 6 23.56 -8.56 -6.20
CA LEU A 6 22.84 -7.33 -6.50
C LEU A 6 21.34 -7.54 -6.34
N VAL A 7 20.68 -6.63 -5.61
CA VAL A 7 19.22 -6.58 -5.51
C VAL A 7 18.67 -5.63 -6.56
N ALA A 8 18.00 -6.17 -7.58
CA ALA A 8 17.40 -5.42 -8.67
C ALA A 8 16.02 -4.84 -8.26
N ASN A 9 15.99 -4.19 -7.12
CA ASN A 9 14.77 -3.66 -6.52
C ASN A 9 15.09 -2.54 -5.52
N ARG A 10 14.09 -2.01 -4.82
CA ARG A 10 14.19 -0.90 -3.86
C ARG A 10 13.34 -1.14 -2.61
N GLY A 11 13.48 -0.24 -1.66
CA GLY A 11 12.59 -0.14 -0.50
C GLY A 11 12.62 -1.38 0.37
N GLU A 12 11.45 -1.78 0.84
CA GLU A 12 11.28 -2.86 1.82
C GLU A 12 11.90 -4.18 1.37
N ILE A 13 11.60 -4.60 0.12
CA ILE A 13 12.08 -5.89 -0.38
C ILE A 13 13.61 -5.89 -0.56
N ALA A 14 14.20 -4.76 -0.94
CA ALA A 14 15.64 -4.68 -1.02
C ALA A 14 16.27 -4.84 0.37
N CYS A 15 15.79 -4.12 1.39
CA CYS A 15 16.24 -4.29 2.78
C CYS A 15 16.05 -5.73 3.27
N ARG A 16 14.92 -6.37 2.91
CA ARG A 16 14.62 -7.77 3.26
C ARG A 16 15.64 -8.75 2.68
N VAL A 17 15.98 -8.61 1.40
CA VAL A 17 16.97 -9.46 0.74
C VAL A 17 18.38 -9.19 1.27
N LEU A 18 18.77 -7.92 1.43
CA LEU A 18 20.06 -7.52 1.96
C LEU A 18 20.32 -8.11 3.36
N ARG A 19 19.29 -8.18 4.21
CA ARG A 19 19.37 -8.80 5.53
C ARG A 19 19.76 -10.27 5.46
N THR A 20 19.07 -11.06 4.64
CA THR A 20 19.38 -12.47 4.44
C THR A 20 20.78 -12.66 3.86
N CYS A 21 21.19 -11.85 2.89
CA CYS A 21 22.54 -11.92 2.34
C CYS A 21 23.61 -11.69 3.42
N ARG A 22 23.42 -10.71 4.30
CA ARG A 22 24.32 -10.46 5.43
C ARG A 22 24.39 -11.65 6.40
N ASP A 23 23.23 -12.25 6.72
CA ASP A 23 23.17 -13.42 7.60
C ASP A 23 23.89 -14.65 6.98
N LEU A 24 23.92 -14.74 5.65
CA LEU A 24 24.63 -15.78 4.89
C LEU A 24 26.10 -15.41 4.59
N GLY A 25 26.56 -14.21 4.94
CA GLY A 25 27.92 -13.75 4.65
C GLY A 25 28.14 -13.39 3.17
N ILE A 26 27.09 -13.05 2.44
CA ILE A 26 27.13 -12.64 1.03
C ILE A 26 27.19 -11.10 0.98
N ALA A 27 28.17 -10.55 0.25
CA ALA A 27 28.30 -9.12 0.02
C ALA A 27 27.10 -8.58 -0.77
N THR A 28 26.66 -7.38 -0.43
CA THR A 28 25.40 -6.81 -0.92
C THR A 28 25.61 -5.60 -1.82
N VAL A 29 24.90 -5.57 -2.95
CA VAL A 29 24.89 -4.46 -3.88
C VAL A 29 23.47 -3.96 -4.07
N ALA A 30 23.22 -2.68 -3.74
CA ALA A 30 21.96 -2.02 -4.08
C ALA A 30 22.05 -1.29 -5.43
N VAL A 31 20.92 -1.09 -6.09
CA VAL A 31 20.75 -0.10 -7.14
C VAL A 31 19.81 0.99 -6.67
N TYR A 32 19.99 2.23 -7.12
CA TYR A 32 19.15 3.34 -6.71
C TYR A 32 18.96 4.40 -7.79
N SER A 33 17.76 4.94 -7.85
CA SER A 33 17.43 6.12 -8.66
C SER A 33 17.82 7.42 -7.95
N ASP A 34 17.77 8.55 -8.64
CA ASP A 34 18.04 9.85 -8.04
C ASP A 34 17.08 10.18 -6.88
N ALA A 35 15.83 9.71 -6.95
CA ALA A 35 14.85 9.86 -5.89
C ALA A 35 15.13 8.96 -4.65
N ASP A 36 15.93 7.92 -4.80
CA ASP A 36 16.28 6.97 -3.75
C ASP A 36 17.71 7.12 -3.23
N ALA A 37 18.42 8.21 -3.58
CA ALA A 37 19.83 8.36 -3.24
C ALA A 37 20.15 8.19 -1.74
N ASP A 38 19.22 8.62 -0.87
CA ASP A 38 19.32 8.52 0.58
C ASP A 38 18.40 7.44 1.17
N ALA A 39 17.82 6.56 0.35
CA ALA A 39 16.89 5.55 0.82
C ALA A 39 17.53 4.50 1.74
N LEU A 40 16.75 3.88 2.62
CA LEU A 40 17.23 2.93 3.62
C LEU A 40 18.02 1.78 3.00
N HIS A 41 17.54 1.19 1.90
CA HIS A 41 18.22 0.07 1.24
C HIS A 41 19.61 0.44 0.67
N VAL A 42 19.80 1.72 0.30
CA VAL A 42 21.11 2.22 -0.16
C VAL A 42 22.08 2.34 1.01
N ARG A 43 21.58 2.83 2.15
CA ARG A 43 22.37 2.95 3.39
C ARG A 43 22.73 1.60 4.01
N GLU A 44 21.89 0.58 3.78
CA GLU A 44 22.11 -0.76 4.34
C GLU A 44 22.98 -1.68 3.48
N ALA A 45 23.16 -1.41 2.19
CA ALA A 45 23.98 -2.23 1.31
C ALA A 45 25.48 -1.93 1.52
N ASP A 46 26.33 -2.95 1.28
CA ASP A 46 27.80 -2.79 1.31
C ASP A 46 28.30 -1.86 0.19
N SER A 47 27.62 -1.89 -0.96
CA SER A 47 27.85 -0.99 -2.08
C SER A 47 26.56 -0.67 -2.82
N ALA A 48 26.54 0.45 -3.55
CA ALA A 48 25.35 0.86 -4.30
C ALA A 48 25.72 1.50 -5.63
N VAL A 49 24.91 1.26 -6.66
CA VAL A 49 25.13 1.77 -8.02
C VAL A 49 23.94 2.63 -8.43
N ARG A 50 24.22 3.87 -8.84
CA ARG A 50 23.21 4.82 -9.31
C ARG A 50 22.66 4.41 -10.67
N LEU A 51 21.33 4.43 -10.79
CA LEU A 51 20.58 4.40 -12.04
C LEU A 51 20.12 5.83 -12.33
N PRO A 52 20.60 6.49 -13.40
CA PRO A 52 20.29 7.89 -13.68
C PRO A 52 18.80 8.11 -13.94
N GLY A 53 18.17 9.07 -13.24
CA GLY A 53 16.76 9.39 -13.34
C GLY A 53 16.00 9.05 -12.07
N SER A 54 14.70 9.40 -12.03
CA SER A 54 13.83 9.17 -10.86
C SER A 54 12.62 8.28 -11.18
N ALA A 55 12.11 8.32 -12.42
CA ALA A 55 10.98 7.50 -12.81
C ALA A 55 11.37 6.02 -12.94
N PRO A 56 10.47 5.08 -12.60
CA PRO A 56 10.73 3.64 -12.78
C PRO A 56 11.13 3.26 -14.21
N ALA A 57 10.51 3.88 -15.21
CA ALA A 57 10.78 3.63 -16.62
C ALA A 57 12.21 4.00 -17.05
N ASP A 58 12.84 4.96 -16.38
CA ASP A 58 14.20 5.39 -16.65
C ASP A 58 15.25 4.62 -15.84
N THR A 59 14.83 3.89 -14.81
CA THR A 59 15.70 3.30 -13.77
C THR A 59 15.42 1.82 -13.55
N TYR A 60 14.56 1.46 -12.60
CA TYR A 60 14.32 0.07 -12.16
C TYR A 60 13.66 -0.82 -13.22
N LEU A 61 13.10 -0.26 -14.30
CA LEU A 61 12.58 -1.01 -15.45
C LEU A 61 13.59 -1.10 -16.61
N ARG A 62 14.81 -0.61 -16.43
CA ARG A 62 15.90 -0.65 -17.42
C ARG A 62 16.84 -1.81 -17.11
N GLY A 63 16.48 -3.01 -17.59
CA GLY A 63 17.23 -4.24 -17.34
C GLY A 63 18.71 -4.15 -17.72
N GLU A 64 19.02 -3.47 -18.85
CA GLU A 64 20.40 -3.28 -19.31
C GLU A 64 21.25 -2.43 -18.35
N LEU A 65 20.62 -1.43 -17.67
CA LEU A 65 21.33 -0.64 -16.66
C LEU A 65 21.60 -1.46 -15.41
N ILE A 66 20.67 -2.31 -15.02
CA ILE A 66 20.81 -3.19 -13.85
C ILE A 66 21.88 -4.24 -14.09
N VAL A 67 21.90 -4.91 -15.25
CA VAL A 67 22.95 -5.87 -15.61
C VAL A 67 24.32 -5.19 -15.62
N LYS A 68 24.43 -4.01 -16.22
CA LYS A 68 25.66 -3.22 -16.21
C LYS A 68 26.09 -2.84 -14.79
N ALA A 69 25.13 -2.48 -13.91
CA ALA A 69 25.41 -2.18 -12.51
C ALA A 69 25.99 -3.41 -11.78
N ALA A 70 25.42 -4.60 -12.00
CA ALA A 70 25.92 -5.85 -11.42
C ALA A 70 27.37 -6.15 -11.86
N GLN A 71 27.65 -6.05 -13.14
CA GLN A 71 29.00 -6.23 -13.69
C GLN A 71 29.99 -5.19 -13.15
N THR A 72 29.56 -3.92 -13.05
CA THR A 72 30.42 -2.84 -12.55
C THR A 72 30.76 -3.03 -11.06
N ALA A 73 29.80 -3.49 -10.26
CA ALA A 73 30.00 -3.77 -8.84
C ALA A 73 30.70 -5.12 -8.57
N GLY A 74 30.88 -5.97 -9.60
CA GLY A 74 31.46 -7.30 -9.42
C GLY A 74 30.53 -8.27 -8.69
N ALA A 75 29.21 -8.11 -8.85
CA ALA A 75 28.26 -9.05 -8.28
C ALA A 75 28.24 -10.38 -9.05
N ASP A 76 28.06 -11.49 -8.34
CA ASP A 76 27.96 -12.84 -8.91
C ASP A 76 26.52 -13.18 -9.31
N ALA A 77 25.54 -12.57 -8.61
CA ALA A 77 24.13 -12.91 -8.70
C ALA A 77 23.24 -11.67 -8.71
N VAL A 78 22.02 -11.84 -9.22
CA VAL A 78 20.96 -10.83 -9.23
C VAL A 78 19.68 -11.41 -8.64
N HIS A 79 19.16 -10.76 -7.59
CA HIS A 79 17.85 -11.05 -7.00
C HIS A 79 16.83 -9.99 -7.44
N PRO A 80 15.74 -10.34 -8.12
CA PRO A 80 14.79 -9.38 -8.66
C PRO A 80 13.82 -8.81 -7.61
N GLY A 81 13.71 -9.41 -6.43
CA GLY A 81 12.67 -9.09 -5.45
C GLY A 81 11.27 -9.44 -5.96
N TYR A 82 10.35 -8.48 -5.86
CA TYR A 82 9.01 -8.54 -6.43
C TYR A 82 8.64 -7.23 -7.14
N GLY A 83 7.68 -7.25 -8.07
CA GLY A 83 7.37 -6.10 -8.92
C GLY A 83 8.51 -5.79 -9.92
N PHE A 84 8.49 -4.63 -10.55
CA PHE A 84 9.44 -4.20 -11.59
C PHE A 84 9.73 -5.32 -12.62
N LEU A 85 10.96 -5.80 -12.68
CA LEU A 85 11.41 -6.81 -13.65
C LEU A 85 11.39 -8.25 -13.10
N SER A 86 10.80 -8.49 -11.93
CA SER A 86 10.83 -9.83 -11.30
C SER A 86 10.10 -10.92 -12.09
N GLU A 87 9.15 -10.55 -12.94
CA GLU A 87 8.40 -11.46 -13.84
C GLU A 87 8.70 -11.17 -15.31
N ASN A 88 9.87 -10.59 -15.60
CA ASN A 88 10.30 -10.29 -16.97
C ASN A 88 11.32 -11.35 -17.45
N ALA A 89 10.90 -12.19 -18.41
CA ALA A 89 11.73 -13.28 -18.93
C ALA A 89 12.96 -12.76 -19.69
N ASP A 90 12.85 -11.66 -20.42
CA ASP A 90 13.96 -11.08 -21.17
C ASP A 90 15.04 -10.53 -20.23
N PHE A 91 14.63 -9.94 -19.11
CA PHE A 91 15.58 -9.51 -18.08
C PHE A 91 16.29 -10.71 -17.44
N ALA A 92 15.57 -11.78 -17.12
CA ALA A 92 16.17 -13.00 -16.59
C ALA A 92 17.20 -13.59 -17.58
N ARG A 93 16.90 -13.63 -18.88
CA ARG A 93 17.86 -14.04 -19.94
C ARG A 93 19.07 -13.12 -20.00
N ALA A 94 18.85 -11.80 -19.97
CA ALA A 94 19.95 -10.84 -20.02
C ALA A 94 20.92 -11.00 -18.83
N VAL A 95 20.41 -11.33 -17.64
CA VAL A 95 21.23 -11.64 -16.46
C VAL A 95 22.05 -12.91 -16.70
N LEU A 96 21.42 -13.99 -17.18
CA LEU A 96 22.08 -15.27 -17.49
C LEU A 96 23.13 -15.12 -18.61
N ASP A 97 22.80 -14.41 -19.69
CA ASP A 97 23.69 -14.15 -20.82
C ASP A 97 24.91 -13.30 -20.41
N ALA A 98 24.77 -12.49 -19.39
CA ALA A 98 25.87 -11.73 -18.78
C ALA A 98 26.80 -12.59 -17.90
N GLY A 99 26.51 -13.89 -17.74
CA GLY A 99 27.27 -14.81 -16.89
C GLY A 99 26.99 -14.69 -15.41
N LEU A 100 25.88 -14.03 -15.04
CA LEU A 100 25.44 -13.84 -13.65
C LEU A 100 24.44 -14.92 -13.24
N VAL A 101 24.37 -15.22 -11.96
CA VAL A 101 23.36 -16.13 -11.42
C VAL A 101 22.04 -15.37 -11.25
N TRP A 102 20.99 -15.91 -11.85
CA TRP A 102 19.63 -15.41 -11.67
C TRP A 102 18.96 -16.08 -10.46
N ILE A 103 18.52 -15.29 -9.46
CA ILE A 103 17.78 -15.79 -8.29
C ILE A 103 16.29 -15.75 -8.59
N GLY A 104 15.80 -16.73 -9.30
CA GLY A 104 14.41 -16.81 -9.73
C GLY A 104 14.16 -18.03 -10.63
N PRO A 105 12.94 -18.17 -11.15
CA PRO A 105 12.58 -19.27 -12.04
C PRO A 105 13.24 -19.12 -13.42
N PRO A 106 13.34 -20.23 -14.19
CA PRO A 106 13.80 -20.16 -15.58
C PRO A 106 12.96 -19.18 -16.41
N PRO A 107 13.55 -18.46 -17.37
CA PRO A 107 12.81 -17.55 -18.25
C PRO A 107 11.62 -18.20 -18.94
N GLU A 108 11.72 -19.46 -19.32
CA GLU A 108 10.67 -20.24 -19.97
C GLU A 108 9.46 -20.45 -19.03
N SER A 109 9.71 -20.61 -17.72
CA SER A 109 8.65 -20.73 -16.72
C SER A 109 7.93 -19.40 -16.52
N ILE A 110 8.66 -18.28 -16.56
CA ILE A 110 8.09 -16.92 -16.51
C ILE A 110 7.17 -16.71 -17.72
N GLU A 111 7.65 -16.99 -18.92
CA GLU A 111 6.85 -16.86 -20.16
C GLU A 111 5.62 -17.75 -20.17
N ALA A 112 5.76 -18.99 -19.71
CA ALA A 112 4.65 -19.95 -19.68
C ALA A 112 3.49 -19.47 -18.79
N MET A 113 3.80 -18.74 -17.71
CA MET A 113 2.81 -18.25 -16.75
C MET A 113 2.41 -16.79 -16.98
N ALA A 114 3.10 -16.04 -17.83
CA ALA A 114 2.79 -14.65 -18.14
C ALA A 114 1.42 -14.48 -18.85
N SER A 115 1.04 -15.42 -19.71
CA SER A 115 -0.28 -15.46 -20.35
C SER A 115 -1.24 -16.29 -19.50
N LYS A 116 -2.32 -15.66 -19.04
CA LYS A 116 -3.36 -16.34 -18.24
C LYS A 116 -4.06 -17.45 -19.02
N THR A 117 -4.24 -17.26 -20.32
CA THR A 117 -4.82 -18.26 -21.23
C THR A 117 -3.92 -19.49 -21.30
N ARG A 118 -2.64 -19.30 -21.58
CA ARG A 118 -1.65 -20.39 -21.66
C ARG A 118 -1.46 -21.09 -20.31
N ALA A 119 -1.45 -20.34 -19.21
CA ALA A 119 -1.36 -20.92 -17.87
C ALA A 119 -2.55 -21.86 -17.60
N LYS A 120 -3.77 -21.44 -17.94
CA LYS A 120 -4.97 -22.30 -17.82
C LYS A 120 -4.91 -23.54 -18.70
N GLU A 121 -4.46 -23.42 -19.93
CA GLU A 121 -4.26 -24.57 -20.83
C GLU A 121 -3.28 -25.59 -20.24
N LEU A 122 -2.13 -25.13 -19.73
CA LEU A 122 -1.14 -25.97 -19.06
C LEU A 122 -1.71 -26.66 -17.82
N MET A 123 -2.59 -25.95 -17.10
CA MET A 123 -3.31 -26.50 -15.95
C MET A 123 -4.47 -27.42 -16.36
N GLY A 124 -4.78 -27.55 -17.65
CA GLY A 124 -5.92 -28.31 -18.14
C GLY A 124 -7.27 -27.71 -17.75
N ILE A 125 -7.33 -26.39 -17.58
CA ILE A 125 -8.54 -25.64 -17.25
C ILE A 125 -9.10 -25.06 -18.54
N ALA A 126 -10.31 -25.47 -18.94
CA ALA A 126 -10.97 -24.95 -20.12
C ALA A 126 -11.47 -23.53 -19.88
N SER A 127 -11.26 -22.64 -20.84
CA SER A 127 -11.98 -21.36 -20.94
C SER A 127 -13.42 -21.63 -21.34
N LEU A 128 -14.32 -20.70 -21.06
CA LEU A 128 -15.69 -20.77 -21.62
C LEU A 128 -15.65 -20.33 -23.08
N ASP A 129 -15.65 -21.31 -23.99
CA ASP A 129 -15.66 -21.04 -25.44
C ASP A 129 -17.02 -20.48 -25.92
N SER A 130 -18.09 -20.78 -25.21
CA SER A 130 -19.44 -20.23 -25.42
C SER A 130 -20.11 -20.01 -24.08
N VAL A 131 -20.68 -18.82 -23.90
CA VAL A 131 -21.42 -18.43 -22.69
C VAL A 131 -22.91 -18.52 -22.95
N THR A 132 -23.62 -19.16 -22.04
CA THR A 132 -25.10 -19.27 -22.04
C THR A 132 -25.69 -18.54 -20.82
N GLU A 133 -27.00 -18.36 -20.77
CA GLU A 133 -27.65 -17.77 -19.59
C GLU A 133 -27.40 -18.56 -18.29
N ALA A 134 -27.12 -19.85 -18.39
CA ALA A 134 -26.85 -20.70 -17.23
C ALA A 134 -25.44 -20.47 -16.64
N ASP A 135 -24.52 -19.85 -17.39
CA ASP A 135 -23.15 -19.56 -16.98
C ASP A 135 -23.02 -18.20 -16.29
N LEU A 136 -24.08 -17.38 -16.34
CA LEU A 136 -24.06 -16.03 -15.75
C LEU A 136 -24.15 -16.06 -14.20
N PRO A 137 -23.50 -15.12 -13.52
CA PRO A 137 -22.66 -14.06 -14.05
C PRO A 137 -21.27 -14.55 -14.51
N VAL A 138 -20.70 -13.90 -15.52
CA VAL A 138 -19.35 -14.19 -16.01
C VAL A 138 -18.45 -12.97 -15.91
N LEU A 139 -17.15 -13.21 -15.92
CA LEU A 139 -16.11 -12.20 -15.86
C LEU A 139 -15.31 -12.21 -17.15
N VAL A 140 -15.28 -11.09 -17.86
CA VAL A 140 -14.39 -10.85 -19.00
C VAL A 140 -13.06 -10.31 -18.46
N LYS A 141 -11.95 -10.90 -18.87
CA LYS A 141 -10.59 -10.51 -18.45
C LYS A 141 -9.65 -10.37 -19.65
N ALA A 142 -8.68 -9.43 -19.54
CA ALA A 142 -7.54 -9.42 -20.44
C ALA A 142 -6.62 -10.61 -20.17
N ALA A 143 -6.08 -11.23 -21.23
CA ALA A 143 -5.13 -12.34 -21.14
C ALA A 143 -3.77 -11.86 -20.60
N ALA A 144 -3.35 -10.65 -20.97
CA ALA A 144 -2.13 -9.99 -20.49
C ALA A 144 -2.45 -8.96 -19.40
N GLY A 145 -1.46 -8.69 -18.54
CA GLY A 145 -1.53 -7.67 -17.48
C GLY A 145 -2.10 -8.17 -16.16
N GLY A 146 -2.11 -7.27 -15.15
CA GLY A 146 -2.51 -7.55 -13.76
C GLY A 146 -3.21 -6.35 -13.11
N GLY A 147 -3.55 -6.47 -11.82
CA GLY A 147 -4.14 -5.37 -11.05
C GLY A 147 -5.59 -5.05 -11.39
N GLY A 148 -6.33 -5.97 -12.03
CA GLY A 148 -7.78 -5.83 -12.28
C GLY A 148 -8.16 -4.91 -13.44
N ARG A 149 -7.21 -4.38 -14.21
CA ARG A 149 -7.51 -3.60 -15.41
C ARG A 149 -8.09 -4.51 -16.51
N GLY A 150 -9.09 -4.01 -17.23
CA GLY A 150 -9.76 -4.76 -18.29
C GLY A 150 -10.70 -5.87 -17.79
N MET A 151 -11.08 -5.88 -16.50
CA MET A 151 -12.05 -6.82 -15.95
C MET A 151 -13.46 -6.24 -15.96
N ARG A 152 -14.44 -7.03 -16.45
CA ARG A 152 -15.84 -6.62 -16.56
C ARG A 152 -16.76 -7.76 -16.17
N VAL A 153 -17.65 -7.51 -15.19
CA VAL A 153 -18.67 -8.47 -14.77
C VAL A 153 -19.87 -8.34 -15.68
N VAL A 154 -20.23 -9.42 -16.34
CA VAL A 154 -21.39 -9.52 -17.24
C VAL A 154 -22.47 -10.33 -16.55
N ARG A 155 -23.63 -9.69 -16.33
CA ARG A 155 -24.81 -10.31 -15.66
C ARG A 155 -25.95 -10.64 -16.62
N GLU A 156 -25.88 -10.08 -17.82
CA GLU A 156 -26.93 -10.27 -18.86
C GLU A 156 -26.23 -10.68 -20.15
N LEU A 157 -26.68 -11.80 -20.76
CA LEU A 157 -26.07 -12.33 -21.97
C LEU A 157 -26.11 -11.32 -23.14
N ALA A 158 -27.13 -10.50 -23.20
CA ALA A 158 -27.29 -9.48 -24.24
C ALA A 158 -26.15 -8.42 -24.23
N THR A 159 -25.50 -8.17 -23.10
CA THR A 159 -24.42 -7.18 -22.96
C THR A 159 -23.04 -7.77 -23.23
N LEU A 160 -22.89 -9.11 -23.27
CA LEU A 160 -21.60 -9.79 -23.34
C LEU A 160 -20.75 -9.35 -24.54
N GLU A 161 -21.31 -9.29 -25.74
CA GLU A 161 -20.54 -8.92 -26.93
C GLU A 161 -20.02 -7.48 -26.86
N GLY A 162 -20.83 -6.55 -26.36
CA GLY A 162 -20.43 -5.16 -26.13
C GLY A 162 -19.28 -5.05 -25.13
N GLU A 163 -19.36 -5.81 -24.03
CA GLU A 163 -18.33 -5.83 -22.99
C GLU A 163 -17.03 -6.49 -23.47
N LEU A 164 -17.11 -7.53 -24.32
CA LEU A 164 -15.94 -8.14 -24.97
C LEU A 164 -15.22 -7.16 -25.90
N VAL A 165 -15.95 -6.40 -26.71
CA VAL A 165 -15.36 -5.38 -27.60
C VAL A 165 -14.67 -4.28 -26.79
N ALA A 166 -15.33 -3.78 -25.75
CA ALA A 166 -14.77 -2.76 -24.88
C ALA A 166 -13.53 -3.27 -24.11
N ALA A 167 -13.56 -4.50 -23.59
CA ALA A 167 -12.43 -5.11 -22.90
C ALA A 167 -11.21 -5.32 -23.83
N ARG A 168 -11.44 -5.75 -25.08
CA ARG A 168 -10.38 -5.91 -26.09
C ARG A 168 -9.69 -4.55 -26.41
N ALA A 169 -10.49 -3.51 -26.59
CA ALA A 169 -9.95 -2.18 -26.87
C ALA A 169 -9.12 -1.63 -25.69
N GLU A 170 -9.61 -1.81 -24.49
CA GLU A 170 -8.91 -1.42 -23.26
C GLU A 170 -7.59 -2.21 -23.09
N ALA A 171 -7.64 -3.54 -23.25
CA ALA A 171 -6.47 -4.43 -23.15
C ALA A 171 -5.40 -4.07 -24.18
N ALA A 172 -5.79 -3.88 -25.46
CA ALA A 172 -4.87 -3.46 -26.51
C ALA A 172 -4.21 -2.10 -26.21
N SER A 173 -4.96 -1.16 -25.65
CA SER A 173 -4.43 0.17 -25.29
C SER A 173 -3.50 0.12 -24.08
N ALA A 174 -3.84 -0.69 -23.06
CA ALA A 174 -3.11 -0.72 -21.80
C ALA A 174 -1.89 -1.66 -21.81
N PHE A 175 -1.95 -2.77 -22.56
CA PHE A 175 -0.97 -3.85 -22.52
C PHE A 175 -0.33 -4.15 -23.88
N GLY A 176 -0.81 -3.52 -24.97
CA GLY A 176 -0.38 -3.82 -26.33
C GLY A 176 -0.93 -5.14 -26.90
N ASP A 177 -1.74 -5.87 -26.14
CA ASP A 177 -2.38 -7.12 -26.50
C ASP A 177 -3.88 -7.06 -26.18
N GLY A 178 -4.72 -7.26 -27.20
CA GLY A 178 -6.17 -7.23 -27.10
C GLY A 178 -6.84 -8.59 -26.84
N GLU A 179 -6.08 -9.63 -26.51
CA GLU A 179 -6.62 -10.94 -26.17
C GLU A 179 -7.43 -10.86 -24.85
N VAL A 180 -8.67 -11.36 -24.88
CA VAL A 180 -9.56 -11.45 -23.72
C VAL A 180 -10.17 -12.84 -23.64
N PHE A 181 -10.48 -13.29 -22.44
CA PHE A 181 -11.16 -14.55 -22.18
C PHE A 181 -12.30 -14.37 -21.18
N VAL A 182 -13.18 -15.37 -21.11
CA VAL A 182 -14.34 -15.36 -20.20
C VAL A 182 -14.23 -16.49 -19.20
N GLU A 183 -14.58 -16.20 -17.96
CA GLU A 183 -14.63 -17.20 -16.89
C GLU A 183 -15.85 -16.97 -15.99
N PRO A 184 -16.28 -17.99 -15.20
CA PRO A 184 -17.35 -17.80 -14.23
C PRO A 184 -16.99 -16.69 -13.24
N TYR A 185 -17.93 -15.78 -12.98
CA TYR A 185 -17.76 -14.80 -11.91
C TYR A 185 -18.20 -15.38 -10.59
N VAL A 186 -17.29 -15.41 -9.62
CA VAL A 186 -17.52 -15.94 -8.28
C VAL A 186 -17.79 -14.77 -7.33
N GLU A 187 -19.02 -14.63 -6.88
CA GLU A 187 -19.42 -13.63 -5.89
C GLU A 187 -19.01 -14.07 -4.48
N GLY A 188 -18.50 -13.14 -3.67
CA GLY A 188 -18.18 -13.42 -2.27
C GLY A 188 -17.05 -14.44 -2.08
N GLY A 189 -16.18 -14.60 -3.08
CA GLY A 189 -15.06 -15.51 -3.00
C GLY A 189 -13.95 -15.02 -2.06
N ARG A 190 -13.14 -15.97 -1.58
CA ARG A 190 -11.92 -15.69 -0.82
C ARG A 190 -10.70 -15.86 -1.72
N HIS A 191 -9.74 -14.96 -1.60
CA HIS A 191 -8.46 -15.06 -2.28
C HIS A 191 -7.51 -15.90 -1.43
N VAL A 192 -7.33 -17.14 -1.83
CA VAL A 192 -6.43 -18.11 -1.16
C VAL A 192 -5.29 -18.45 -2.11
N GLU A 193 -4.10 -18.58 -1.57
CA GLU A 193 -2.93 -18.91 -2.38
C GLU A 193 -2.04 -19.95 -1.70
N VAL A 194 -1.22 -20.64 -2.49
CA VAL A 194 -0.27 -21.64 -2.01
C VAL A 194 1.16 -21.22 -2.32
N GLN A 195 1.99 -21.10 -1.29
CA GLN A 195 3.43 -20.89 -1.46
C GLN A 195 4.09 -22.18 -1.96
N ILE A 196 4.88 -22.06 -3.01
CA ILE A 196 5.75 -23.14 -3.44
C ILE A 196 7.23 -22.77 -3.35
N MET A 197 8.07 -23.78 -3.20
CA MET A 197 9.52 -23.72 -3.38
C MET A 197 9.93 -24.94 -4.20
N ALA A 198 10.63 -24.74 -5.29
CA ALA A 198 11.05 -25.82 -6.20
C ALA A 198 12.55 -25.76 -6.47
N ASP A 199 13.20 -26.92 -6.59
CA ASP A 199 14.61 -27.05 -6.92
C ASP A 199 14.84 -27.48 -8.39
N ALA A 200 16.08 -27.76 -8.72
CA ALA A 200 16.48 -28.27 -10.06
C ALA A 200 16.33 -29.79 -10.21
N TYR A 201 15.86 -30.50 -9.18
CA TYR A 201 15.86 -31.98 -9.08
C TYR A 201 14.42 -32.52 -8.95
N ASP A 202 13.43 -31.80 -9.49
CA ASP A 202 12.00 -32.12 -9.46
C ASP A 202 11.36 -32.13 -8.04
N THR A 203 12.04 -31.66 -7.01
CA THR A 203 11.44 -31.48 -5.69
C THR A 203 10.64 -30.19 -5.65
N VAL A 204 9.36 -30.31 -5.32
CA VAL A 204 8.46 -29.15 -5.13
C VAL A 204 7.82 -29.24 -3.76
N TRP A 205 8.11 -28.28 -2.89
CA TRP A 205 7.45 -28.10 -1.60
C TRP A 205 6.24 -27.19 -1.75
N ALA A 206 5.09 -27.60 -1.20
CA ALA A 206 3.97 -26.73 -0.92
C ALA A 206 4.10 -26.26 0.54
N LEU A 207 4.42 -24.97 0.73
CA LEU A 207 4.67 -24.34 2.03
C LEU A 207 3.43 -23.59 2.54
N GLY A 208 2.32 -24.31 2.63
CA GLY A 208 1.09 -23.80 3.23
C GLY A 208 0.25 -22.88 2.35
N THR A 209 -0.92 -22.59 2.88
CA THR A 209 -1.87 -21.64 2.30
C THR A 209 -1.73 -20.27 2.95
N ARG A 210 -2.04 -19.22 2.18
CA ARG A 210 -2.29 -17.87 2.68
C ARG A 210 -3.70 -17.44 2.30
N ASP A 211 -4.33 -16.67 3.18
CA ASP A 211 -5.54 -15.92 2.85
C ASP A 211 -5.17 -14.46 2.61
N CYS A 212 -5.52 -13.95 1.44
CA CYS A 212 -5.24 -12.59 0.99
C CYS A 212 -6.53 -11.88 0.57
N THR A 213 -7.63 -12.24 1.21
CA THR A 213 -8.98 -11.79 0.83
C THR A 213 -9.20 -10.30 1.08
N LEU A 214 -8.58 -9.74 2.13
CA LEU A 214 -8.71 -8.32 2.44
C LEU A 214 -7.85 -7.49 1.48
N GLN A 215 -8.49 -6.99 0.43
CA GLN A 215 -7.84 -6.20 -0.62
C GLN A 215 -8.67 -4.98 -1.01
N ARG A 216 -7.99 -3.95 -1.47
CA ARG A 216 -8.58 -2.77 -2.09
C ARG A 216 -8.12 -2.64 -3.54
N ARG A 217 -9.02 -2.46 -4.48
CA ARG A 217 -8.66 -2.31 -5.90
C ARG A 217 -7.65 -3.39 -6.35
N HIS A 218 -7.88 -4.65 -5.92
CA HIS A 218 -7.01 -5.82 -6.17
C HIS A 218 -5.62 -5.75 -5.53
N GLN A 219 -5.38 -4.82 -4.61
CA GLN A 219 -4.15 -4.75 -3.81
C GLN A 219 -4.42 -5.30 -2.41
N LYS A 220 -3.65 -6.30 -2.02
CA LYS A 220 -3.74 -6.95 -0.71
C LYS A 220 -3.40 -5.95 0.41
N VAL A 221 -4.09 -6.04 1.54
CA VAL A 221 -3.96 -5.12 2.69
C VAL A 221 -3.65 -5.86 3.97
N ILE A 222 -4.32 -7.00 4.21
CA ILE A 222 -4.06 -7.91 5.32
C ILE A 222 -4.00 -9.32 4.77
N GLU A 223 -2.97 -10.06 5.17
CA GLU A 223 -2.72 -11.44 4.77
C GLU A 223 -2.46 -12.30 6.00
N GLU A 224 -2.81 -13.58 5.91
CA GLU A 224 -2.57 -14.53 7.00
C GLU A 224 -2.21 -15.93 6.52
N SER A 225 -1.45 -16.65 7.34
CA SER A 225 -1.10 -18.06 7.10
C SER A 225 -1.22 -18.87 8.42
N PRO A 226 -1.80 -20.10 8.32
CA PRO A 226 -2.51 -20.69 7.18
C PRO A 226 -3.87 -20.00 6.93
N ALA A 227 -4.44 -20.15 5.73
CA ALA A 227 -5.78 -19.64 5.41
C ALA A 227 -6.81 -20.31 6.36
N PRO A 228 -7.61 -19.52 7.09
CA PRO A 228 -8.51 -20.08 8.10
C PRO A 228 -9.74 -20.75 7.50
N GLY A 229 -10.27 -21.79 8.17
CA GLY A 229 -11.58 -22.39 7.88
C GLY A 229 -11.66 -23.15 6.56
N LEU A 230 -10.54 -23.56 5.97
CA LEU A 230 -10.50 -24.48 4.83
C LEU A 230 -10.57 -25.93 5.32
N GLY A 231 -11.35 -26.77 4.64
CA GLY A 231 -11.39 -28.21 4.89
C GLY A 231 -10.13 -28.92 4.36
N ASP A 232 -9.72 -30.01 5.00
CA ASP A 232 -8.50 -30.76 4.64
C ASP A 232 -8.48 -31.18 3.19
N GLY A 233 -9.59 -31.68 2.65
CA GLY A 233 -9.69 -32.10 1.23
C GLY A 233 -9.50 -30.94 0.25
N LEU A 234 -9.94 -29.73 0.60
CA LEU A 234 -9.71 -28.54 -0.21
C LEU A 234 -8.23 -28.14 -0.16
N ILE A 235 -7.60 -28.18 1.00
CA ILE A 235 -6.18 -27.88 1.19
C ILE A 235 -5.32 -28.85 0.37
N GLU A 236 -5.61 -30.17 0.43
CA GLU A 236 -4.90 -31.19 -0.37
C GLU A 236 -5.04 -30.93 -1.87
N MET A 237 -6.23 -30.56 -2.34
CA MET A 237 -6.48 -30.21 -3.73
C MET A 237 -5.71 -28.96 -4.17
N LEU A 238 -5.68 -27.90 -3.34
CA LEU A 238 -4.91 -26.68 -3.61
C LEU A 238 -3.41 -26.98 -3.70
N TYR A 239 -2.86 -27.81 -2.79
CA TYR A 239 -1.46 -28.21 -2.83
C TYR A 239 -1.15 -29.03 -4.08
N ALA A 240 -2.00 -29.99 -4.43
CA ALA A 240 -1.80 -30.80 -5.62
C ALA A 240 -1.80 -29.95 -6.91
N GLN A 241 -2.68 -28.97 -7.00
CA GLN A 241 -2.71 -28.04 -8.13
C GLN A 241 -1.48 -27.13 -8.17
N ALA A 242 -1.02 -26.63 -7.03
CA ALA A 242 0.16 -25.78 -6.95
C ALA A 242 1.44 -26.54 -7.32
N VAL A 243 1.61 -27.78 -6.83
CA VAL A 243 2.72 -28.65 -7.19
C VAL A 243 2.67 -29.00 -8.69
N ARG A 244 1.48 -29.25 -9.23
CA ARG A 244 1.30 -29.50 -10.67
C ARG A 244 1.72 -28.30 -11.50
N ALA A 245 1.31 -27.08 -11.13
CA ALA A 245 1.69 -25.84 -11.82
C ALA A 245 3.23 -25.68 -11.90
N ALA A 246 3.92 -25.93 -10.79
CA ALA A 246 5.37 -25.89 -10.76
C ALA A 246 6.02 -26.96 -11.68
N ARG A 247 5.53 -28.20 -11.63
CA ARG A 247 6.10 -29.30 -12.43
C ARG A 247 5.92 -29.13 -13.93
N VAL A 248 4.71 -28.70 -14.37
CA VAL A 248 4.44 -28.54 -15.82
C VAL A 248 5.24 -27.42 -16.46
N THR A 249 5.76 -26.49 -15.65
CA THR A 249 6.57 -25.36 -16.11
C THR A 249 8.06 -25.54 -15.87
N GLY A 250 8.49 -26.63 -15.23
CA GLY A 250 9.89 -26.81 -14.81
C GLY A 250 10.37 -25.73 -13.86
N TYR A 251 9.49 -25.30 -12.94
CA TYR A 251 9.70 -24.18 -12.04
C TYR A 251 10.87 -24.38 -11.09
N ARG A 252 11.58 -23.29 -10.76
CA ARG A 252 12.65 -23.26 -9.75
C ARG A 252 12.55 -22.00 -8.91
N GLY A 253 12.90 -22.10 -7.62
CA GLY A 253 12.82 -20.98 -6.69
C GLY A 253 11.44 -20.85 -6.03
N ALA A 254 11.19 -19.68 -5.42
CA ALA A 254 9.94 -19.38 -4.77
C ALA A 254 8.88 -18.91 -5.77
N GLY A 255 7.66 -19.41 -5.65
CA GLY A 255 6.51 -19.01 -6.44
C GLY A 255 5.23 -19.15 -5.65
N THR A 256 4.14 -18.62 -6.18
CA THR A 256 2.82 -18.67 -5.51
C THR A 256 1.75 -18.94 -6.53
N VAL A 257 0.85 -19.87 -6.21
CA VAL A 257 -0.30 -20.21 -7.04
C VAL A 257 -1.56 -19.65 -6.34
N GLU A 258 -2.29 -18.79 -7.03
CA GLU A 258 -3.44 -18.05 -6.52
C GLU A 258 -4.75 -18.68 -6.96
N PHE A 259 -5.71 -18.72 -6.04
CA PHE A 259 -7.03 -19.30 -6.22
C PHE A 259 -8.12 -18.38 -5.67
N LEU A 260 -9.29 -18.38 -6.33
CA LEU A 260 -10.51 -17.85 -5.76
C LEU A 260 -11.33 -19.02 -5.21
N VAL A 261 -11.57 -19.01 -3.90
CA VAL A 261 -12.26 -20.08 -3.17
C VAL A 261 -13.67 -19.64 -2.81
N ALA A 262 -14.66 -20.46 -3.15
CA ALA A 262 -16.06 -20.28 -2.77
C ALA A 262 -16.66 -21.61 -2.31
N GLY A 263 -16.99 -21.70 -1.02
CA GLY A 263 -17.34 -22.96 -0.39
C GLY A 263 -16.22 -23.99 -0.53
N ASP A 264 -16.51 -25.16 -1.07
CA ASP A 264 -15.56 -26.25 -1.29
C ASP A 264 -14.93 -26.23 -2.69
N LYS A 265 -15.16 -25.17 -3.47
CA LYS A 265 -14.61 -25.03 -4.82
C LYS A 265 -13.48 -24.01 -4.84
N ALA A 266 -12.43 -24.32 -5.59
CA ALA A 266 -11.35 -23.41 -5.88
C ALA A 266 -11.22 -23.20 -7.39
N HIS A 267 -11.05 -21.96 -7.79
CA HIS A 267 -10.80 -21.57 -9.18
C HIS A 267 -9.38 -21.02 -9.27
N PHE A 268 -8.55 -21.61 -10.10
CA PHE A 268 -7.20 -21.13 -10.38
C PHE A 268 -7.27 -19.73 -10.99
N LEU A 269 -6.52 -18.80 -10.44
CA LEU A 269 -6.42 -17.43 -10.95
C LEU A 269 -5.16 -17.26 -11.79
N GLU A 270 -4.01 -17.41 -11.16
CA GLU A 270 -2.70 -17.24 -11.80
C GLU A 270 -1.59 -17.88 -10.95
N MET A 271 -0.39 -17.94 -11.51
CA MET A 271 0.82 -18.29 -10.78
C MET A 271 1.79 -17.11 -10.86
N ASN A 272 2.12 -16.55 -9.72
CA ASN A 272 3.15 -15.53 -9.60
C ASN A 272 4.53 -16.18 -9.57
N THR A 273 5.36 -15.86 -10.57
CA THR A 273 6.66 -16.49 -10.80
C THR A 273 7.79 -15.76 -10.07
N ARG A 274 7.55 -15.39 -8.83
CA ARG A 274 8.43 -14.58 -7.97
C ARG A 274 8.13 -14.79 -6.49
N LEU A 275 8.97 -14.24 -5.64
CA LEU A 275 8.66 -14.07 -4.23
C LEU A 275 7.46 -13.10 -4.07
N GLN A 276 6.53 -13.42 -3.18
CA GLN A 276 5.38 -12.55 -2.88
C GLN A 276 5.70 -11.53 -1.78
N VAL A 277 4.95 -10.43 -1.75
CA VAL A 277 5.08 -9.41 -0.68
C VAL A 277 4.82 -10.04 0.69
N GLU A 278 3.79 -10.86 0.78
CA GLU A 278 3.26 -11.54 1.97
C GLU A 278 4.00 -12.84 2.38
N HIS A 279 5.17 -13.10 1.78
CA HIS A 279 5.99 -14.26 2.15
C HIS A 279 6.34 -14.35 3.65
N PRO A 280 6.44 -13.25 4.41
CA PRO A 280 6.80 -13.30 5.82
C PRO A 280 5.84 -14.10 6.70
N VAL A 281 4.54 -14.18 6.37
CA VAL A 281 3.60 -14.98 7.16
C VAL A 281 3.87 -16.48 6.99
N THR A 282 4.27 -16.92 5.79
CA THR A 282 4.73 -18.30 5.55
C THR A 282 6.02 -18.60 6.31
N GLU A 283 6.99 -17.69 6.23
CA GLU A 283 8.26 -17.83 6.96
C GLU A 283 8.03 -18.00 8.46
N ALA A 284 7.14 -17.18 9.05
CA ALA A 284 6.84 -17.24 10.47
C ALA A 284 6.19 -18.55 10.90
N VAL A 285 5.32 -19.14 10.05
CA VAL A 285 4.59 -20.37 10.34
C VAL A 285 5.44 -21.62 10.13
N PHE A 286 6.29 -21.62 9.10
CA PHE A 286 7.14 -22.76 8.76
C PHE A 286 8.54 -22.69 9.38
N GLY A 287 8.94 -21.56 9.93
CA GLY A 287 10.27 -21.36 10.52
C GLY A 287 11.39 -21.40 9.49
N VAL A 288 11.15 -20.89 8.30
CA VAL A 288 12.11 -20.84 7.17
C VAL A 288 12.38 -19.40 6.74
N ASP A 289 13.50 -19.19 6.08
CA ASP A 289 13.79 -17.97 5.30
C ASP A 289 13.69 -18.31 3.82
N LEU A 290 12.63 -17.80 3.15
CA LEU A 290 12.38 -18.10 1.73
C LEU A 290 13.43 -17.48 0.81
N VAL A 291 14.01 -16.34 1.17
CA VAL A 291 15.11 -15.72 0.42
C VAL A 291 16.37 -16.56 0.52
N ALA A 292 16.68 -17.09 1.69
CA ALA A 292 17.80 -18.01 1.86
C ALA A 292 17.61 -19.30 1.03
N LEU A 293 16.39 -19.85 1.01
CA LEU A 293 16.06 -21.01 0.17
C LEU A 293 16.19 -20.69 -1.33
N GLN A 294 15.77 -19.50 -1.78
CA GLN A 294 15.95 -19.08 -3.17
C GLN A 294 17.44 -19.01 -3.55
N ILE A 295 18.30 -18.46 -2.69
CA ILE A 295 19.74 -18.38 -2.92
C ILE A 295 20.35 -19.79 -3.00
N ARG A 296 20.03 -20.68 -2.08
CA ARG A 296 20.52 -22.07 -2.06
C ARG A 296 20.11 -22.85 -3.32
N VAL A 297 18.82 -22.72 -3.72
CA VAL A 297 18.34 -23.34 -4.97
C VAL A 297 19.08 -22.78 -6.20
N ALA A 298 19.35 -21.48 -6.23
CA ALA A 298 20.11 -20.86 -7.33
C ALA A 298 21.58 -21.28 -7.35
N GLU A 299 22.15 -21.65 -6.19
CA GLU A 299 23.49 -22.27 -6.08
C GLU A 299 23.50 -23.74 -6.51
N GLY A 300 22.34 -24.32 -6.82
CA GLY A 300 22.18 -25.70 -7.27
C GLY A 300 21.99 -26.70 -6.13
N GLU A 301 21.66 -26.26 -4.94
CA GLU A 301 21.33 -27.16 -3.83
C GLU A 301 19.93 -27.78 -4.02
N ALA A 302 19.80 -29.06 -3.63
CA ALA A 302 18.51 -29.74 -3.58
C ALA A 302 17.72 -29.36 -2.32
N LEU A 303 16.41 -29.36 -2.41
CA LEU A 303 15.52 -29.32 -1.26
C LEU A 303 15.49 -30.71 -0.62
N GLU A 304 16.06 -30.84 0.57
CA GLU A 304 16.22 -32.12 1.24
C GLU A 304 14.99 -32.48 2.06
N GLY A 305 14.48 -33.70 1.89
CA GLY A 305 13.40 -34.28 2.71
C GLY A 305 12.01 -33.69 2.43
N GLU A 306 11.11 -33.85 3.38
CA GLU A 306 9.76 -33.31 3.33
C GLU A 306 9.76 -31.82 3.71
N PRO A 307 8.77 -31.05 3.24
CA PRO A 307 8.64 -29.64 3.64
C PRO A 307 8.50 -29.50 5.16
N PRO A 308 9.02 -28.45 5.78
CA PRO A 308 8.83 -28.18 7.19
C PRO A 308 7.36 -28.18 7.59
N THR A 309 7.06 -28.63 8.80
CA THR A 309 5.68 -28.64 9.30
C THR A 309 5.26 -27.26 9.78
N ALA A 310 4.10 -26.80 9.33
CA ALA A 310 3.48 -25.57 9.78
C ALA A 310 3.18 -25.57 11.30
N ARG A 311 3.46 -24.47 11.98
CA ARG A 311 3.17 -24.29 13.41
C ARG A 311 2.61 -22.92 13.66
N GLY A 312 1.54 -22.85 14.48
CA GLY A 312 0.93 -21.58 14.87
C GLY A 312 0.22 -20.87 13.72
N HIS A 313 0.17 -19.56 13.83
CA HIS A 313 -0.53 -18.69 12.88
C HIS A 313 0.19 -17.33 12.78
N ALA A 314 0.31 -16.79 11.59
CA ALA A 314 0.88 -15.47 11.35
C ALA A 314 -0.11 -14.60 10.56
N VAL A 315 -0.11 -13.31 10.89
CA VAL A 315 -0.90 -12.28 10.20
C VAL A 315 0.02 -11.12 9.87
N GLU A 316 -0.05 -10.65 8.64
CA GLU A 316 0.65 -9.47 8.12
C GLU A 316 -0.35 -8.35 7.84
N ALA A 317 0.06 -7.12 8.06
CA ALA A 317 -0.67 -5.93 7.63
C ALA A 317 0.29 -4.99 6.91
N ARG A 318 -0.11 -4.51 5.74
CA ARG A 318 0.65 -3.57 4.94
C ARG A 318 0.33 -2.15 5.36
N LEU A 319 1.32 -1.46 5.92
CA LEU A 319 1.23 -0.06 6.30
C LEU A 319 1.56 0.82 5.09
N TYR A 320 0.57 1.56 4.62
CA TYR A 320 0.69 2.47 3.48
C TYR A 320 0.56 3.94 3.90
N ALA A 321 1.32 4.82 3.25
CA ALA A 321 1.10 6.27 3.30
C ALA A 321 -0.09 6.63 2.38
N GLU A 322 -1.30 6.38 2.86
CA GLU A 322 -2.55 6.59 2.13
C GLU A 322 -3.65 7.01 3.08
N ASP A 323 -4.58 7.81 2.59
CA ASP A 323 -5.78 8.21 3.32
C ASP A 323 -6.99 7.38 2.86
N PRO A 324 -7.43 6.37 3.62
CA PRO A 324 -8.60 5.58 3.27
C PRO A 324 -9.91 6.39 3.23
N ALA A 325 -10.03 7.48 4.02
CA ALA A 325 -11.20 8.34 4.03
C ALA A 325 -11.29 9.22 2.77
N ALA A 326 -10.13 9.52 2.15
CA ALA A 326 -10.03 10.26 0.90
C ALA A 326 -9.83 9.32 -0.31
N ALA A 327 -10.63 8.25 -0.40
CA ALA A 327 -10.58 7.26 -1.47
C ALA A 327 -9.18 6.66 -1.69
N TRP A 328 -8.43 6.42 -0.62
CA TRP A 328 -7.07 5.87 -0.63
C TRP A 328 -6.05 6.76 -1.34
N ALA A 329 -6.24 8.08 -1.24
CA ALA A 329 -5.31 9.03 -1.83
C ALA A 329 -3.91 8.85 -1.24
N PRO A 330 -2.87 8.66 -2.08
CA PRO A 330 -1.51 8.49 -1.61
C PRO A 330 -1.01 9.79 -0.96
N GLN A 331 -0.16 9.61 0.05
CA GLN A 331 0.34 10.70 0.88
C GLN A 331 1.86 10.80 0.75
N THR A 332 2.37 12.03 0.76
CA THR A 332 3.80 12.34 0.68
C THR A 332 4.24 13.19 1.85
N GLY A 333 5.55 13.27 2.08
CA GLY A 333 6.13 14.08 3.13
C GLY A 333 7.16 13.33 3.97
N THR A 334 7.64 13.99 5.03
CA THR A 334 8.65 13.41 5.91
C THR A 334 8.02 12.44 6.89
N LEU A 335 8.54 11.21 6.94
CA LEU A 335 8.23 10.22 7.97
C LEU A 335 9.12 10.50 9.19
N HIS A 336 8.60 11.26 10.14
CA HIS A 336 9.37 11.66 11.31
C HIS A 336 9.72 10.50 12.23
N ARG A 337 8.81 9.51 12.34
CA ARG A 337 9.03 8.30 13.13
C ARG A 337 8.17 7.15 12.64
N ILE A 338 8.76 5.94 12.65
CA ILE A 338 8.06 4.67 12.43
C ILE A 338 8.55 3.64 13.43
N ASP A 339 7.66 3.19 14.31
CA ASP A 339 7.94 2.16 15.32
C ASP A 339 6.67 1.35 15.58
N VAL A 340 6.73 0.03 15.35
CA VAL A 340 5.64 -0.91 15.59
C VAL A 340 6.12 -1.98 16.56
N PRO A 341 5.94 -1.78 17.86
CA PRO A 341 6.59 -2.60 18.88
C PRO A 341 6.00 -4.01 19.00
N GLY A 342 6.84 -5.00 19.24
CA GLY A 342 6.46 -6.35 19.63
C GLY A 342 6.06 -7.28 18.47
N VAL A 343 6.28 -6.87 17.22
CA VAL A 343 6.07 -7.65 16.00
C VAL A 343 7.28 -7.52 15.07
N ARG A 344 7.40 -8.41 14.10
CA ARG A 344 8.36 -8.23 13.00
C ARG A 344 7.91 -7.05 12.15
N LEU A 345 8.84 -6.17 11.81
CA LEU A 345 8.63 -5.05 10.90
C LEU A 345 9.62 -5.15 9.75
N ASP A 346 9.13 -5.39 8.55
CA ASP A 346 9.90 -5.30 7.32
C ASP A 346 9.58 -3.94 6.68
N THR A 347 10.55 -3.03 6.64
CA THR A 347 10.35 -1.64 6.21
C THR A 347 11.39 -1.22 5.18
N GLY A 348 11.00 -0.30 4.29
CA GLY A 348 11.90 0.39 3.36
C GLY A 348 12.23 1.82 3.77
N TYR A 349 11.74 2.27 4.93
CA TYR A 349 11.90 3.62 5.45
C TYR A 349 12.37 3.61 6.89
N ALA A 350 13.09 4.65 7.28
CA ALA A 350 13.51 4.94 8.64
C ALA A 350 13.03 6.33 9.08
N ASP A 351 13.23 6.64 10.37
CA ASP A 351 12.93 7.96 10.92
C ASP A 351 13.70 9.05 10.15
N GLY A 352 12.98 10.06 9.66
CA GLY A 352 13.51 11.19 8.90
C GLY A 352 13.45 11.01 7.37
N ASP A 353 13.14 9.83 6.87
CA ASP A 353 13.05 9.59 5.41
C ASP A 353 11.86 10.33 4.79
N THR A 354 11.99 10.66 3.51
CA THR A 354 10.95 11.36 2.76
C THR A 354 10.20 10.38 1.84
N ILE A 355 8.87 10.40 1.92
CA ILE A 355 7.97 9.64 1.03
C ILE A 355 7.70 10.52 -0.17
N GLY A 356 8.19 10.12 -1.34
CA GLY A 356 8.05 10.84 -2.61
C GLY A 356 6.91 10.31 -3.47
N VAL A 357 6.74 10.89 -4.66
CA VAL A 357 5.66 10.57 -5.61
C VAL A 357 5.99 9.46 -6.61
N HIS A 358 7.26 9.05 -6.70
CA HIS A 358 7.75 8.20 -7.79
C HIS A 358 7.44 6.71 -7.61
N TYR A 359 7.21 6.25 -6.39
CA TYR A 359 7.13 4.83 -6.05
C TYR A 359 5.88 4.52 -5.22
N ASP A 360 5.65 3.21 -5.02
CA ASP A 360 4.55 2.69 -4.21
C ASP A 360 4.59 3.28 -2.78
N PRO A 361 3.42 3.65 -2.20
CA PRO A 361 3.35 4.28 -0.89
C PRO A 361 3.51 3.31 0.29
N MET A 362 3.87 2.04 0.07
CA MET A 362 4.06 1.06 1.14
C MET A 362 5.27 1.42 2.00
N LEU A 363 5.03 1.68 3.28
CA LEU A 363 6.05 2.03 4.26
C LEU A 363 6.69 0.78 4.86
N ALA A 364 5.85 -0.17 5.25
CA ALA A 364 6.29 -1.36 5.96
C ALA A 364 5.23 -2.46 5.94
N LYS A 365 5.66 -3.67 6.30
CA LYS A 365 4.82 -4.82 6.64
C LYS A 365 5.01 -5.14 8.11
N ALA A 366 3.92 -5.11 8.89
CA ALA A 366 3.91 -5.52 10.28
C ALA A 366 3.40 -6.97 10.38
N VAL A 367 4.19 -7.87 10.95
CA VAL A 367 3.90 -9.31 10.97
C VAL A 367 3.87 -9.83 12.40
N ALA A 368 2.74 -10.36 12.82
CA ALA A 368 2.59 -10.99 14.11
C ALA A 368 2.44 -12.51 13.98
N TYR A 369 3.20 -13.24 14.79
CA TYR A 369 3.09 -14.68 14.94
C TYR A 369 2.62 -15.05 16.36
N ALA A 370 1.77 -16.08 16.46
CA ALA A 370 1.34 -16.66 17.74
C ALA A 370 0.91 -18.13 17.55
N PRO A 371 0.77 -18.90 18.67
CA PRO A 371 0.29 -20.29 18.60
C PRO A 371 -1.11 -20.45 18.00
N THR A 372 -1.98 -19.43 18.07
CA THR A 372 -3.34 -19.48 17.52
C THR A 372 -3.65 -18.21 16.71
N ARG A 373 -4.56 -18.33 15.74
CA ARG A 373 -5.04 -17.21 14.92
C ARG A 373 -5.53 -16.03 15.77
N ALA A 374 -6.41 -16.29 16.74
CA ALA A 374 -6.96 -15.25 17.61
C ALA A 374 -5.88 -14.48 18.38
N GLN A 375 -4.81 -15.17 18.80
CA GLN A 375 -3.67 -14.53 19.46
C GLN A 375 -2.83 -13.70 18.48
N ALA A 376 -2.57 -14.18 17.25
CA ALA A 376 -1.82 -13.47 16.22
C ALA A 376 -2.55 -12.19 15.82
N VAL A 377 -3.85 -12.28 15.51
CA VAL A 377 -4.72 -11.13 15.16
C VAL A 377 -4.72 -10.10 16.29
N ARG A 378 -4.96 -10.52 17.53
CA ARG A 378 -4.96 -9.62 18.69
C ARG A 378 -3.60 -8.96 18.90
N LYS A 379 -2.50 -9.71 18.71
CA LYS A 379 -1.13 -9.21 18.85
C LYS A 379 -0.84 -8.14 17.81
N LEU A 380 -1.20 -8.37 16.53
CA LEU A 380 -0.98 -7.42 15.45
C LEU A 380 -1.82 -6.16 15.64
N ALA A 381 -3.13 -6.29 15.91
CA ALA A 381 -4.02 -5.17 16.18
C ALA A 381 -3.51 -4.30 17.34
N GLY A 382 -3.09 -4.92 18.44
CA GLY A 382 -2.53 -4.21 19.59
C GLY A 382 -1.16 -3.59 19.33
N ALA A 383 -0.32 -4.17 18.47
CA ALA A 383 0.95 -3.59 18.06
C ALA A 383 0.74 -2.34 17.19
N LEU A 384 -0.15 -2.40 16.20
CA LEU A 384 -0.51 -1.27 15.34
C LEU A 384 -1.19 -0.14 16.11
N GLU A 385 -2.04 -0.46 17.09
CA GLU A 385 -2.68 0.55 17.95
C GLU A 385 -1.66 1.32 18.80
N ARG A 386 -0.62 0.65 19.29
CA ARG A 386 0.48 1.25 20.05
C ARG A 386 1.61 1.78 19.17
N ALA A 387 1.52 1.59 17.86
CA ALA A 387 2.55 2.05 16.94
C ALA A 387 2.69 3.57 16.98
N THR A 388 3.93 4.02 16.89
CA THR A 388 4.26 5.43 16.68
C THR A 388 4.60 5.61 15.21
N VAL A 389 3.66 6.19 14.46
CA VAL A 389 3.84 6.54 13.05
C VAL A 389 3.51 8.03 12.93
N HIS A 390 4.55 8.85 12.83
CA HIS A 390 4.43 10.30 12.74
C HIS A 390 4.95 10.78 11.39
N GLY A 391 4.09 11.38 10.60
CA GLY A 391 4.40 11.82 9.24
C GLY A 391 3.12 12.05 8.44
N PRO A 392 3.08 11.64 7.17
CA PRO A 392 1.87 11.63 6.36
C PRO A 392 0.78 10.72 6.94
N VAL A 393 -0.44 10.92 6.49
CA VAL A 393 -1.57 10.06 6.85
C VAL A 393 -1.29 8.63 6.37
N THR A 394 -1.70 7.66 7.17
CA THR A 394 -1.53 6.23 6.87
C THR A 394 -2.85 5.48 7.05
N ASN A 395 -2.90 4.28 6.49
CA ASN A 395 -4.02 3.36 6.68
C ASN A 395 -4.03 2.64 8.06
N ARG A 396 -3.16 3.03 9.01
CA ARG A 396 -2.98 2.35 10.31
C ARG A 396 -4.28 2.11 11.07
N GLU A 397 -5.14 3.13 11.20
CA GLU A 397 -6.39 3.02 11.96
C GLU A 397 -7.38 2.05 11.29
N LEU A 398 -7.45 2.08 9.96
CA LEU A 398 -8.22 1.11 9.18
C LEU A 398 -7.71 -0.32 9.42
N LEU A 399 -6.40 -0.54 9.45
CA LEU A 399 -5.81 -1.86 9.73
C LEU A 399 -6.21 -2.37 11.11
N VAL A 400 -6.13 -1.53 12.15
CA VAL A 400 -6.53 -1.91 13.52
C VAL A 400 -8.00 -2.33 13.58
N ARG A 401 -8.88 -1.56 12.94
CA ARG A 401 -10.32 -1.83 12.93
C ARG A 401 -10.66 -3.05 12.09
N SER A 402 -10.01 -3.23 10.93
CA SER A 402 -10.17 -4.42 10.09
C SER A 402 -9.80 -5.69 10.84
N LEU A 403 -8.66 -5.70 11.55
CA LEU A 403 -8.21 -6.82 12.37
C LEU A 403 -9.17 -7.14 13.54
N ARG A 404 -9.95 -6.17 14.00
CA ARG A 404 -10.94 -6.33 15.08
C ARG A 404 -12.36 -6.57 14.58
N HIS A 405 -12.59 -6.41 13.28
CA HIS A 405 -13.92 -6.56 12.70
C HIS A 405 -14.43 -8.00 12.85
N PRO A 406 -15.71 -8.22 13.22
CA PRO A 406 -16.28 -9.56 13.43
C PRO A 406 -16.12 -10.49 12.20
N GLU A 407 -16.33 -9.99 10.99
CA GLU A 407 -16.15 -10.82 9.79
C GLU A 407 -14.72 -11.32 9.61
N PHE A 408 -13.72 -10.51 9.95
CA PHE A 408 -12.32 -10.95 9.93
C PHE A 408 -12.01 -11.92 11.06
N THR A 409 -12.37 -11.57 12.32
CA THR A 409 -12.06 -12.41 13.48
C THR A 409 -12.74 -13.78 13.42
N GLU A 410 -13.91 -13.88 12.80
CA GLU A 410 -14.68 -15.10 12.62
C GLU A 410 -14.41 -15.79 11.26
N ALA A 411 -13.45 -15.30 10.49
CA ALA A 411 -13.06 -15.84 9.18
C ALA A 411 -14.22 -15.92 8.16
N ARG A 412 -15.11 -14.92 8.16
CA ARG A 412 -16.24 -14.81 7.23
C ARG A 412 -16.03 -13.74 6.14
N MET A 413 -14.82 -13.16 6.08
CA MET A 413 -14.46 -12.16 5.09
C MET A 413 -14.51 -12.74 3.67
N ASP A 414 -14.87 -11.88 2.73
CA ASP A 414 -14.79 -12.09 1.29
C ASP A 414 -14.16 -10.88 0.59
N THR A 415 -13.94 -10.97 -0.73
CA THR A 415 -13.28 -9.91 -1.51
C THR A 415 -14.06 -8.58 -1.54
N GLY A 416 -15.34 -8.55 -1.17
CA GLY A 416 -16.17 -7.35 -1.04
C GLY A 416 -16.11 -6.68 0.34
N PHE A 417 -15.23 -7.13 1.24
CA PHE A 417 -15.15 -6.62 2.62
C PHE A 417 -14.99 -5.10 2.69
N TYR A 418 -14.01 -4.54 2.01
CA TYR A 418 -13.80 -3.09 2.05
C TYR A 418 -14.88 -2.30 1.32
N ASP A 419 -15.52 -2.85 0.27
CA ASP A 419 -16.62 -2.17 -0.41
C ASP A 419 -17.82 -1.96 0.54
N ARG A 420 -18.02 -2.89 1.48
CA ARG A 420 -19.08 -2.79 2.50
C ARG A 420 -18.73 -1.91 3.70
N TYR A 421 -17.47 -1.96 4.14
CA TYR A 421 -17.10 -1.45 5.47
C TYR A 421 -16.11 -0.29 5.48
N VAL A 422 -15.53 0.12 4.33
CA VAL A 422 -14.48 1.15 4.31
C VAL A 422 -14.92 2.47 4.96
N ALA A 423 -16.18 2.87 4.78
CA ALA A 423 -16.70 4.10 5.36
C ALA A 423 -16.67 4.09 6.91
N GLU A 424 -17.02 2.94 7.51
CA GLU A 424 -16.96 2.73 8.96
C GLU A 424 -15.50 2.60 9.45
N LEU A 425 -14.71 1.80 8.75
CA LEU A 425 -13.33 1.49 9.12
C LEU A 425 -12.40 2.70 9.00
N ALA A 426 -12.65 3.59 8.04
CA ALA A 426 -11.89 4.81 7.81
C ALA A 426 -12.40 6.02 8.60
N ALA A 427 -13.55 5.91 9.31
CA ALA A 427 -14.11 7.02 10.06
C ALA A 427 -13.13 7.53 11.11
N ALA A 428 -12.95 8.86 11.20
CA ALA A 428 -12.11 9.47 12.22
C ALA A 428 -12.63 9.16 13.63
N ALA A 429 -11.75 8.82 14.55
CA ALA A 429 -12.05 8.67 15.98
C ALA A 429 -11.09 9.58 16.76
N PRO A 430 -11.34 10.89 16.78
CA PRO A 430 -10.46 11.83 17.44
C PRO A 430 -10.43 11.58 18.95
N ASP A 431 -9.24 11.60 19.54
CA ASP A 431 -9.10 11.66 21.00
C ASP A 431 -9.44 13.10 21.46
N PRO A 432 -10.56 13.32 22.15
CA PRO A 432 -10.99 14.67 22.55
C PRO A 432 -10.01 15.33 23.52
N HIS A 433 -9.10 14.57 24.12
CA HIS A 433 -8.13 15.08 25.10
C HIS A 433 -6.77 15.39 24.47
N ALA A 434 -6.51 14.97 23.24
CA ALA A 434 -5.24 15.20 22.55
C ALA A 434 -4.92 16.71 22.42
N PRO A 435 -5.85 17.59 22.01
CA PRO A 435 -5.57 19.03 21.95
C PRO A 435 -5.24 19.65 23.32
N LEU A 436 -5.90 19.20 24.39
CA LEU A 436 -5.61 19.66 25.76
C LEU A 436 -4.22 19.19 26.20
N ALA A 437 -3.87 17.93 25.96
CA ALA A 437 -2.55 17.39 26.28
C ALA A 437 -1.44 18.15 25.52
N ALA A 438 -1.65 18.44 24.23
CA ALA A 438 -0.73 19.26 23.44
C ALA A 438 -0.55 20.67 24.01
N ALA A 439 -1.65 21.31 24.45
CA ALA A 439 -1.63 22.65 25.03
C ALA A 439 -0.90 22.69 26.37
N LEU A 440 -1.12 21.70 27.24
CA LEU A 440 -0.48 21.59 28.55
C LEU A 440 1.02 21.33 28.43
N ALA A 441 1.41 20.39 27.55
CA ALA A 441 2.82 20.10 27.26
C ALA A 441 3.54 21.34 26.67
N ASP A 442 2.86 22.10 25.81
CA ASP A 442 3.38 23.35 25.26
C ASP A 442 3.53 24.45 26.32
N ALA A 443 2.67 24.49 27.30
CA ALA A 443 2.73 25.45 28.40
C ALA A 443 3.84 25.11 29.40
N HIS A 444 4.20 23.83 29.53
CA HIS A 444 5.25 23.36 30.42
C HIS A 444 6.61 23.89 30.00
N GLY A 445 7.29 24.59 30.90
CA GLY A 445 8.65 25.09 30.66
C GLY A 445 8.79 26.35 29.80
N ARG A 446 7.69 26.90 29.22
CA ARG A 446 7.75 28.15 28.44
C ARG A 446 8.19 29.36 29.28
N SER A 447 7.91 29.34 30.57
CA SER A 447 8.41 30.35 31.49
C SER A 447 8.60 29.74 32.87
N ARG A 448 9.45 30.38 33.70
CA ARG A 448 9.58 30.04 35.13
C ARG A 448 8.25 30.04 35.89
N PHE A 449 7.27 30.77 35.39
CA PHE A 449 5.97 30.96 36.00
C PHE A 449 4.82 30.20 35.32
N GLY A 450 5.11 29.31 34.36
CA GLY A 450 4.15 28.38 33.73
C GLY A 450 2.93 29.05 33.10
N GLY A 451 3.01 30.35 32.75
CA GLY A 451 1.86 31.09 32.25
C GLY A 451 0.98 31.66 33.35
N TRP A 452 1.48 31.75 34.61
CA TRP A 452 0.78 32.39 35.69
C TRP A 452 0.35 33.84 35.35
N ARG A 453 -0.86 34.21 35.71
CA ARG A 453 -1.41 35.56 35.56
C ARG A 453 -1.89 36.09 36.91
N ASN A 454 -1.73 37.40 37.16
CA ASN A 454 -2.23 38.05 38.36
C ASN A 454 -3.76 37.94 38.51
N LEU A 455 -4.48 37.91 37.40
CA LEU A 455 -5.91 37.70 37.35
C LEU A 455 -6.20 36.29 36.89
N ALA A 456 -6.60 35.41 37.80
CA ALA A 456 -6.96 34.01 37.52
C ALA A 456 -8.34 33.84 36.84
N SER A 457 -9.06 34.97 36.59
CA SER A 457 -10.42 34.96 36.05
C SER A 457 -10.52 34.46 34.59
N GLN A 458 -9.47 34.63 33.82
CA GLN A 458 -9.45 34.22 32.39
C GLN A 458 -8.58 32.98 32.20
N PRO A 459 -9.08 31.94 31.53
CA PRO A 459 -8.26 30.81 31.14
C PRO A 459 -7.24 31.20 30.05
N GLN A 460 -6.24 30.37 29.88
CA GLN A 460 -5.41 30.39 28.67
C GLN A 460 -6.11 29.59 27.61
N ILE A 461 -6.16 30.12 26.40
CA ILE A 461 -6.78 29.47 25.24
C ILE A 461 -5.70 29.09 24.25
N LYS A 462 -5.79 27.90 23.71
CA LYS A 462 -4.99 27.39 22.59
C LYS A 462 -5.93 26.83 21.55
N ARG A 463 -5.53 26.99 20.27
CA ARG A 463 -6.26 26.43 19.13
C ARG A 463 -5.35 25.52 18.37
N PHE A 464 -5.92 24.43 17.91
CA PHE A 464 -5.25 23.45 17.06
C PHE A 464 -6.18 23.06 15.92
N ARG A 465 -5.59 22.74 14.77
CA ARG A 465 -6.30 22.08 13.69
C ARG A 465 -5.89 20.60 13.71
N GLY A 466 -6.87 19.71 13.76
CA GLY A 466 -6.69 18.27 13.58
C GLY A 466 -6.29 17.93 12.15
N GLU A 467 -5.41 16.96 11.99
CA GLU A 467 -5.02 16.45 10.67
C GLU A 467 -5.46 14.99 10.56
N PRO A 468 -6.03 14.54 9.41
CA PRO A 468 -6.20 15.30 8.16
C PRO A 468 -7.52 16.04 8.00
N ASP A 469 -8.49 15.88 8.92
CA ASP A 469 -9.88 16.32 8.78
C ASP A 469 -10.07 17.86 8.84
N GLY A 470 -9.02 18.59 9.25
CA GLY A 470 -9.06 20.05 9.36
C GLY A 470 -9.91 20.58 10.51
N THR A 471 -10.44 19.72 11.40
CA THR A 471 -11.28 20.11 12.52
C THR A 471 -10.54 21.04 13.47
N GLU A 472 -11.11 22.21 13.74
CA GLU A 472 -10.53 23.16 14.71
C GLU A 472 -10.96 22.80 16.14
N HIS A 473 -9.97 22.76 17.02
CA HIS A 473 -10.13 22.49 18.45
C HIS A 473 -9.69 23.72 19.25
N GLU A 474 -10.57 24.24 20.07
CA GLU A 474 -10.23 25.26 21.08
C GLU A 474 -10.19 24.60 22.43
N VAL A 475 -9.08 24.73 23.15
CA VAL A 475 -8.89 24.20 24.49
C VAL A 475 -8.52 25.32 25.46
N SER A 476 -9.05 25.23 26.68
CA SER A 476 -8.79 26.19 27.74
C SER A 476 -8.21 25.52 29.00
N TYR A 477 -7.26 26.18 29.63
CA TYR A 477 -6.65 25.70 30.86
C TYR A 477 -6.22 26.89 31.73
N ARG A 478 -6.00 26.65 33.02
CA ARG A 478 -5.47 27.64 33.97
C ARG A 478 -4.22 27.09 34.65
N TYR A 479 -3.28 27.96 34.95
CA TYR A 479 -2.15 27.66 35.82
C TYR A 479 -2.36 28.31 37.16
N THR A 480 -2.49 27.52 38.21
CA THR A 480 -2.75 27.93 39.58
C THR A 480 -1.54 27.60 40.47
N ARG A 481 -1.61 28.00 41.76
CA ARG A 481 -0.58 27.59 42.74
C ARG A 481 -0.50 26.05 42.91
N GLY A 482 -1.59 25.35 42.66
CA GLY A 482 -1.66 23.89 42.70
C GLY A 482 -1.28 23.18 41.39
N GLY A 483 -0.88 23.92 40.36
CA GLY A 483 -0.53 23.39 39.04
C GLY A 483 -1.58 23.73 37.97
N PHE A 484 -1.55 22.95 36.87
CA PHE A 484 -2.48 23.09 35.76
C PHE A 484 -3.88 22.55 36.12
N THR A 485 -4.92 23.25 35.68
CA THR A 485 -6.32 22.80 35.77
C THR A 485 -7.03 23.02 34.44
N ALA A 486 -7.94 22.11 34.08
CA ALA A 486 -8.84 22.20 32.94
C ALA A 486 -10.22 21.69 33.33
N ASP A 487 -11.25 22.21 32.68
CA ASP A 487 -12.63 21.84 33.01
C ASP A 487 -12.92 20.40 32.57
N GLY A 488 -13.60 19.64 33.42
CA GLY A 488 -13.97 18.23 33.16
C GLY A 488 -12.83 17.22 33.25
N VAL A 489 -11.59 17.66 33.48
CA VAL A 489 -10.40 16.80 33.48
C VAL A 489 -9.52 17.14 34.68
N ARG A 490 -9.08 16.11 35.41
CA ARG A 490 -8.06 16.28 36.45
C ARG A 490 -6.66 16.12 35.81
N VAL A 491 -5.87 17.20 35.84
CA VAL A 491 -4.47 17.14 35.41
C VAL A 491 -3.62 16.55 36.54
N VAL A 492 -3.04 15.38 36.29
CA VAL A 492 -2.24 14.63 37.29
C VAL A 492 -0.78 15.07 37.25
N SER A 493 -0.20 15.11 36.06
CA SER A 493 1.17 15.59 35.83
C SER A 493 1.34 16.13 34.41
N VAL A 494 2.27 17.07 34.26
CA VAL A 494 2.60 17.68 32.96
C VAL A 494 4.11 17.74 32.82
N ALA A 495 4.61 17.19 31.71
CA ALA A 495 5.96 17.37 31.20
C ALA A 495 5.88 17.83 29.73
N SER A 496 6.99 18.17 29.12
CA SER A 496 7.04 18.61 27.72
C SER A 496 6.67 17.50 26.71
N ASP A 497 6.86 16.25 27.11
CA ASP A 497 6.72 15.04 26.30
C ASP A 497 5.68 14.05 26.83
N LEU A 498 5.16 14.27 28.05
CA LEU A 498 4.17 13.40 28.69
C LEU A 498 3.18 14.20 29.53
N VAL A 499 1.91 14.04 29.25
CA VAL A 499 0.81 14.59 30.05
C VAL A 499 -0.03 13.45 30.60
N VAL A 500 -0.28 13.46 31.91
CA VAL A 500 -1.17 12.48 32.54
C VAL A 500 -2.46 13.16 32.96
N LEU A 501 -3.55 12.74 32.37
CA LEU A 501 -4.90 13.20 32.63
C LEU A 501 -5.71 12.12 33.33
N GLU A 502 -6.64 12.52 34.20
CA GLU A 502 -7.63 11.63 34.79
C GLU A 502 -9.02 12.12 34.38
N VAL A 503 -9.73 11.30 33.63
CA VAL A 503 -11.06 11.56 33.08
C VAL A 503 -11.98 10.47 33.58
N ASP A 504 -13.07 10.82 34.23
CA ASP A 504 -14.03 9.90 34.82
C ASP A 504 -13.38 8.82 35.74
N GLY A 505 -12.34 9.22 36.48
CA GLY A 505 -11.58 8.34 37.36
C GLY A 505 -10.54 7.44 36.65
N VAL A 506 -10.44 7.51 35.32
CA VAL A 506 -9.47 6.74 34.52
C VAL A 506 -8.26 7.59 34.17
N ARG A 507 -7.07 7.15 34.57
CA ARG A 507 -5.81 7.81 34.20
C ARG A 507 -5.39 7.43 32.79
N ARG A 508 -5.07 8.46 31.99
CA ARG A 508 -4.58 8.35 30.62
C ARG A 508 -3.22 9.04 30.51
N GLN A 509 -2.27 8.36 29.89
CA GLN A 509 -0.95 8.91 29.55
C GLN A 509 -0.99 9.36 28.09
N CYS A 510 -0.71 10.65 27.87
CA CYS A 510 -0.67 11.26 26.55
C CYS A 510 0.79 11.61 26.24
N THR A 511 1.44 10.81 25.42
CA THR A 511 2.78 11.13 24.92
C THR A 511 2.67 12.26 23.89
N VAL A 512 3.47 13.31 24.06
CA VAL A 512 3.47 14.48 23.18
C VAL A 512 4.83 14.57 22.48
N THR A 513 4.83 14.58 21.16
CA THR A 513 6.06 14.67 20.36
C THR A 513 5.95 15.84 19.38
N ARG A 514 7.06 16.54 19.15
CA ARG A 514 7.15 17.69 18.24
C ARG A 514 8.32 17.52 17.29
N TYR A 515 8.06 17.81 16.02
CA TYR A 515 9.05 17.79 14.97
C TYR A 515 9.05 19.16 14.27
N GLY A 516 10.08 19.97 14.49
CA GLY A 516 10.10 21.33 13.95
C GLY A 516 9.02 22.25 14.57
N GLY A 517 8.58 23.30 13.83
CA GLY A 517 7.70 24.35 14.35
C GLY A 517 6.20 24.05 14.30
N ASP A 518 5.72 23.22 13.39
CA ASP A 518 4.33 23.32 12.93
C ASP A 518 3.44 22.11 13.24
N ARG A 519 3.98 20.99 13.69
CA ARG A 519 3.18 19.80 14.04
C ARG A 519 3.48 19.26 15.42
N VAL A 520 2.40 18.88 16.12
CA VAL A 520 2.43 18.24 17.43
C VAL A 520 1.68 16.93 17.32
N TYR A 521 2.28 15.85 17.76
CA TYR A 521 1.63 14.55 17.84
C TYR A 521 1.31 14.23 19.30
N VAL A 522 0.08 13.80 19.55
CA VAL A 522 -0.34 13.25 20.85
C VAL A 522 -0.71 11.79 20.61
N GLY A 523 0.19 10.87 20.98
CA GLY A 523 0.08 9.50 20.51
C GLY A 523 0.07 9.47 18.98
N GLY A 524 -1.01 8.94 18.38
CA GLY A 524 -1.20 8.91 16.93
C GLY A 524 -1.96 10.10 16.34
N VAL A 525 -2.40 11.07 17.16
CA VAL A 525 -3.18 12.23 16.70
C VAL A 525 -2.23 13.35 16.29
N ALA A 526 -2.32 13.79 15.04
CA ALA A 526 -1.55 14.91 14.51
C ALA A 526 -2.35 16.22 14.67
N LEU A 527 -1.70 17.26 15.21
CA LEU A 527 -2.28 18.56 15.47
C LEU A 527 -1.36 19.65 14.93
N THR A 528 -1.94 20.64 14.23
CA THR A 528 -1.26 21.88 13.83
C THR A 528 -1.66 23.00 14.77
N PRO A 529 -0.74 23.61 15.53
CA PRO A 529 -1.05 24.77 16.36
C PRO A 529 -1.50 25.96 15.50
N LEU A 530 -2.63 26.53 15.82
CA LEU A 530 -3.11 27.73 15.14
C LEU A 530 -2.57 28.99 15.84
N PRO A 531 -2.06 29.99 15.09
CA PRO A 531 -1.60 31.24 15.65
C PRO A 531 -2.76 32.02 16.29
N LEU A 532 -2.49 32.76 17.37
CA LEU A 532 -3.48 33.58 18.07
C LEU A 532 -4.03 34.68 17.16
N LEU A 533 -3.18 35.22 16.31
CA LEU A 533 -3.50 36.20 15.28
C LEU A 533 -3.18 35.57 13.94
N PRO A 534 -4.20 35.19 13.15
CA PRO A 534 -3.96 34.64 11.83
C PRO A 534 -3.32 35.69 10.92
N GLU A 535 -2.32 35.28 10.17
CA GLU A 535 -1.81 36.11 9.08
C GLU A 535 -2.88 36.29 8.00
N PRO A 536 -2.93 37.44 7.32
CA PRO A 536 -3.83 37.60 6.19
C PRO A 536 -3.51 36.54 5.14
N THR A 537 -4.37 35.56 4.98
CA THR A 537 -4.24 34.59 3.88
C THR A 537 -4.48 35.31 2.56
N ALA A 538 -3.62 35.07 1.58
CA ALA A 538 -3.91 35.47 0.20
C ALA A 538 -5.29 34.90 -0.18
N ARG A 539 -6.23 35.78 -0.58
CA ARG A 539 -7.55 35.32 -1.03
C ARG A 539 -7.35 34.44 -2.24
N GLN A 540 -7.71 33.17 -2.11
CA GLN A 540 -7.86 32.30 -3.26
C GLN A 540 -9.04 32.85 -4.08
N GLU A 541 -8.85 32.97 -5.37
CA GLU A 541 -9.94 33.35 -6.27
C GLU A 541 -11.00 32.25 -6.29
N PRO A 542 -12.29 32.57 -6.17
CA PRO A 542 -13.35 31.59 -6.32
C PRO A 542 -13.18 30.84 -7.65
N GLY A 543 -13.35 29.51 -7.64
CA GLY A 543 -13.17 28.69 -8.84
C GLY A 543 -11.75 28.20 -9.12
N SER A 544 -10.80 28.45 -8.19
CA SER A 544 -9.44 27.89 -8.29
C SER A 544 -9.46 26.36 -8.15
N LEU A 545 -8.89 25.65 -9.13
CA LEU A 545 -8.60 24.23 -9.07
C LEU A 545 -7.19 24.04 -8.51
N LEU A 546 -7.11 23.44 -7.36
CA LEU A 546 -5.84 23.12 -6.70
C LEU A 546 -5.52 21.63 -6.85
N ALA A 547 -4.25 21.28 -6.89
CA ALA A 547 -3.82 19.90 -6.83
C ALA A 547 -4.15 19.32 -5.43
N PRO A 548 -5.01 18.29 -5.32
CA PRO A 548 -5.37 17.69 -4.04
C PRO A 548 -4.23 16.83 -3.46
N MET A 549 -3.27 16.48 -4.30
CA MET A 549 -2.14 15.64 -3.99
C MET A 549 -0.96 16.01 -4.89
N PRO A 550 0.28 15.70 -4.50
CA PRO A 550 1.41 15.87 -5.40
C PRO A 550 1.35 14.80 -6.49
N GLY A 551 1.81 15.13 -7.69
CA GLY A 551 1.79 14.20 -8.81
C GLY A 551 2.31 14.81 -10.09
N THR A 552 2.33 14.00 -11.15
CA THR A 552 2.67 14.46 -12.50
C THR A 552 1.39 14.62 -13.32
N VAL A 553 1.24 15.73 -14.01
CA VAL A 553 0.13 15.93 -14.94
C VAL A 553 0.31 14.98 -16.12
N VAL A 554 -0.56 14.00 -16.28
CA VAL A 554 -0.48 13.00 -17.38
C VAL A 554 -1.12 13.55 -18.64
N ARG A 555 -2.31 14.12 -18.51
CA ARG A 555 -3.09 14.66 -19.64
C ARG A 555 -4.10 15.70 -19.19
N LEU A 556 -4.52 16.50 -20.14
CA LEU A 556 -5.62 17.44 -20.04
C LEU A 556 -6.84 16.90 -20.82
N ALA A 557 -8.03 17.41 -20.51
CA ALA A 557 -9.21 17.12 -21.30
C ALA A 557 -9.03 17.63 -22.74
N GLU A 558 -9.60 16.92 -23.70
CA GLU A 558 -9.51 17.29 -25.12
C GLU A 558 -10.15 18.68 -25.36
N GLY A 559 -9.41 19.55 -25.99
CA GLY A 559 -9.85 20.93 -26.24
C GLY A 559 -9.81 21.86 -25.02
N LEU A 560 -9.24 21.47 -23.91
CA LEU A 560 -9.11 22.31 -22.71
C LEU A 560 -8.08 23.43 -22.98
N ALA A 561 -8.54 24.66 -22.99
CA ALA A 561 -7.71 25.86 -23.15
C ALA A 561 -8.37 27.05 -22.42
N GLU A 562 -7.60 28.10 -22.17
CA GLU A 562 -8.15 29.34 -21.64
C GLU A 562 -9.27 29.85 -22.57
N GLY A 563 -10.41 30.24 -21.96
CA GLY A 563 -11.63 30.59 -22.64
C GLY A 563 -12.60 29.45 -22.91
N ALA A 564 -12.23 28.19 -22.60
CA ALA A 564 -13.14 27.04 -22.73
C ALA A 564 -14.24 27.07 -21.67
N THR A 565 -15.48 26.77 -22.09
CA THR A 565 -16.60 26.57 -21.15
C THR A 565 -16.54 25.18 -20.56
N VAL A 566 -16.67 25.08 -19.24
CA VAL A 566 -16.64 23.82 -18.48
C VAL A 566 -17.89 23.69 -17.62
N ALA A 567 -18.33 22.44 -17.40
CA ALA A 567 -19.44 22.14 -16.51
C ALA A 567 -18.95 21.69 -15.12
N ALA A 568 -19.77 21.92 -14.10
CA ALA A 568 -19.50 21.38 -12.77
C ALA A 568 -19.33 19.85 -12.83
N GLY A 569 -18.30 19.32 -12.15
CA GLY A 569 -17.98 17.90 -12.18
C GLY A 569 -17.30 17.39 -13.46
N GLN A 570 -17.12 18.20 -14.48
CA GLN A 570 -16.42 17.82 -15.71
C GLN A 570 -14.95 17.55 -15.40
N PRO A 571 -14.40 16.36 -15.75
CA PRO A 571 -12.97 16.08 -15.60
C PRO A 571 -12.14 16.97 -16.54
N LEU A 572 -11.16 17.68 -15.98
CA LEU A 572 -10.31 18.62 -16.72
C LEU A 572 -8.85 18.19 -16.80
N ILE A 573 -8.30 17.66 -15.69
CA ILE A 573 -6.88 17.37 -15.56
C ILE A 573 -6.74 15.98 -14.93
N TRP A 574 -5.76 15.20 -15.40
CA TRP A 574 -5.39 13.91 -14.80
C TRP A 574 -4.00 14.02 -14.22
N LEU A 575 -3.89 13.75 -12.94
CA LEU A 575 -2.63 13.64 -12.20
C LEU A 575 -2.29 12.17 -11.98
N GLU A 576 -1.06 11.77 -12.22
CA GLU A 576 -0.53 10.48 -11.81
C GLU A 576 0.39 10.66 -10.61
N ALA A 577 0.13 9.86 -9.58
CA ALA A 577 1.02 9.71 -8.44
C ALA A 577 1.02 8.26 -7.99
N MET A 578 2.20 7.71 -7.67
CA MET A 578 2.35 6.37 -7.09
C MET A 578 1.57 5.27 -7.87
N LYS A 579 1.64 5.32 -9.22
CA LYS A 579 0.94 4.40 -10.15
C LYS A 579 -0.60 4.53 -10.17
N MET A 580 -1.16 5.58 -9.57
CA MET A 580 -2.60 5.84 -9.61
C MET A 580 -2.88 7.11 -10.38
N GLU A 581 -3.89 7.07 -11.26
CA GLU A 581 -4.38 8.22 -12.00
C GLU A 581 -5.57 8.84 -11.26
N HIS A 582 -5.47 10.13 -10.94
CA HIS A 582 -6.50 10.91 -10.27
C HIS A 582 -7.08 11.95 -11.20
N ARG A 583 -8.40 11.99 -11.27
CA ARG A 583 -9.13 12.99 -12.07
C ARG A 583 -9.43 14.23 -11.25
N ILE A 584 -9.05 15.38 -11.76
CA ILE A 584 -9.39 16.69 -11.19
C ILE A 584 -10.50 17.28 -12.04
N SER A 585 -11.65 17.46 -11.41
CA SER A 585 -12.87 17.96 -12.08
C SER A 585 -13.13 19.42 -11.73
N SER A 586 -13.85 20.12 -12.60
CA SER A 586 -14.27 21.49 -12.34
C SER A 586 -15.20 21.56 -11.11
N PRO A 587 -14.95 22.46 -10.16
CA PRO A 587 -15.80 22.64 -9.00
C PRO A 587 -17.16 23.30 -9.32
N ALA A 588 -17.24 24.00 -10.43
CA ALA A 588 -18.42 24.74 -10.86
C ALA A 588 -18.50 24.83 -12.38
N SER A 589 -19.68 25.16 -12.90
CA SER A 589 -19.85 25.54 -14.29
C SER A 589 -19.36 26.97 -14.50
N GLY A 590 -18.66 27.23 -15.63
CA GLY A 590 -18.10 28.54 -15.91
C GLY A 590 -17.12 28.52 -17.06
N THR A 591 -16.31 29.56 -17.15
CA THR A 591 -15.27 29.73 -18.20
C THR A 591 -13.90 29.57 -17.57
N LEU A 592 -13.02 28.77 -18.19
CA LEU A 592 -11.63 28.61 -17.78
C LEU A 592 -10.85 29.89 -18.07
N THR A 593 -10.42 30.63 -17.04
CA THR A 593 -9.70 31.90 -17.18
C THR A 593 -8.20 31.77 -17.12
N ALA A 594 -7.69 30.69 -16.49
CA ALA A 594 -6.27 30.38 -16.47
C ALA A 594 -6.05 28.87 -16.43
N LEU A 595 -5.01 28.40 -17.11
CA LEU A 595 -4.57 27.00 -17.13
C LEU A 595 -3.07 26.94 -16.86
N HIS A 596 -2.69 26.44 -15.69
CA HIS A 596 -1.30 26.33 -15.25
C HIS A 596 -0.77 24.89 -15.31
N ALA A 597 -1.66 23.92 -15.55
CA ALA A 597 -1.30 22.52 -15.67
C ALA A 597 -0.76 22.24 -17.09
N GLU A 598 0.41 21.59 -17.17
CA GLU A 598 1.03 21.14 -18.41
C GLU A 598 1.35 19.65 -18.34
N PRO A 599 1.04 18.83 -19.36
CA PRO A 599 1.41 17.42 -19.38
C PRO A 599 2.92 17.22 -19.16
N GLY A 600 3.28 16.27 -18.29
CA GLY A 600 4.66 16.00 -17.87
C GLY A 600 5.17 16.88 -16.72
N ARG A 601 4.45 17.92 -16.33
CA ARG A 601 4.84 18.78 -15.21
C ARG A 601 4.48 18.15 -13.86
N GLN A 602 5.42 18.15 -12.93
CA GLN A 602 5.19 17.76 -11.55
C GLN A 602 4.58 18.92 -10.75
N VAL A 603 3.59 18.62 -9.91
CA VAL A 603 2.88 19.60 -9.08
C VAL A 603 2.85 19.14 -7.62
N GLU A 604 2.91 20.09 -6.71
CA GLU A 604 2.80 19.85 -5.26
C GLU A 604 1.34 20.00 -4.80
N VAL A 605 1.02 19.47 -3.60
CA VAL A 605 -0.29 19.69 -2.96
C VAL A 605 -0.60 21.17 -2.88
N GLY A 606 -1.81 21.57 -3.27
CA GLY A 606 -2.24 22.96 -3.24
C GLY A 606 -1.70 23.81 -4.40
N ALA A 607 -0.92 23.24 -5.33
CA ALA A 607 -0.52 23.96 -6.54
C ALA A 607 -1.74 24.37 -7.37
N LEU A 608 -1.79 25.61 -7.82
CA LEU A 608 -2.86 26.10 -8.67
C LEU A 608 -2.73 25.47 -10.06
N LEU A 609 -3.73 24.70 -10.45
CA LEU A 609 -3.78 23.99 -11.73
C LEU A 609 -4.55 24.76 -12.80
N ALA A 610 -5.66 25.36 -12.42
CA ALA A 610 -6.53 26.13 -13.30
C ALA A 610 -7.44 27.06 -12.48
N VAL A 611 -8.02 28.06 -13.14
CA VAL A 611 -9.03 28.94 -12.56
C VAL A 611 -10.27 28.94 -13.45
N VAL A 612 -11.44 28.68 -12.86
CA VAL A 612 -12.73 28.73 -13.55
C VAL A 612 -13.49 29.95 -13.02
N ASP A 613 -13.78 30.90 -13.88
CA ASP A 613 -14.67 32.01 -13.56
C ASP A 613 -16.11 31.49 -13.50
N VAL A 614 -16.66 31.50 -12.29
CA VAL A 614 -17.96 30.88 -11.98
C VAL A 614 -19.08 31.76 -12.50
N ASP A 615 -19.92 31.22 -13.35
CA ASP A 615 -21.13 31.91 -13.81
C ASP A 615 -22.15 31.99 -12.66
N VAL A 616 -22.16 33.11 -11.94
CA VAL A 616 -22.95 33.31 -10.70
C VAL A 616 -24.45 33.11 -10.97
N GLU A 617 -24.94 33.39 -12.19
CA GLU A 617 -26.35 33.20 -12.57
C GLU A 617 -26.69 31.70 -12.68
N ALA A 618 -25.78 30.88 -13.20
CA ALA A 618 -25.95 29.43 -13.29
C ALA A 618 -25.87 28.73 -11.92
N ALA A 619 -25.00 29.23 -11.02
CA ALA A 619 -24.86 28.70 -9.68
C ALA A 619 -26.10 28.97 -8.80
N VAL A 620 -26.72 30.12 -8.94
CA VAL A 620 -27.95 30.47 -8.22
C VAL A 620 -29.14 29.64 -8.72
N ALA A 621 -29.20 29.35 -10.03
CA ALA A 621 -30.24 28.52 -10.60
C ALA A 621 -30.17 27.05 -10.11
N ALA A 622 -28.96 26.47 -10.00
CA ALA A 622 -28.76 25.12 -9.51
C ALA A 622 -29.17 24.94 -8.03
N VAL A 623 -28.88 25.95 -7.19
CA VAL A 623 -29.29 25.94 -5.76
C VAL A 623 -30.81 26.08 -5.59
N GLN A 624 -31.49 26.76 -6.53
CA GLN A 624 -32.95 26.90 -6.50
C GLN A 624 -33.68 25.63 -6.99
N GLU A 625 -33.08 24.84 -7.89
CA GLU A 625 -33.62 23.54 -8.29
C GLU A 625 -33.48 22.48 -7.18
N GLU A 626 -32.37 22.44 -6.45
CA GLU A 626 -32.21 21.52 -5.30
C GLU A 626 -33.13 21.82 -4.11
N GLN A 627 -33.61 23.06 -3.96
CA GLN A 627 -34.56 23.44 -2.90
C GLN A 627 -36.04 23.24 -3.30
N SER A 628 -36.31 22.84 -4.53
CA SER A 628 -37.69 22.63 -5.06
C SER A 628 -38.04 21.17 -5.34
N VAL A 629 -37.18 20.22 -4.98
CA VAL A 629 -37.42 18.77 -4.93
C VAL A 629 -37.38 18.34 -3.47
#